data_b33653ab4d781b810a2ccc7051134e0f
#
_entry.id   b33653ab4d781b810a2ccc7051134e0f
#
_cell.length_a   1.000
_cell.length_b   1.000
_cell.length_c   1.000
_cell.angle_alpha   90.00
_cell.angle_beta   90.00
_cell.angle_gamma   90.00
#
_symmetry.space_group_name_H-M   'P 1'
#
loop_
_entity.id
_entity.type
_entity.pdbx_description
1 polymer ?
#
loop_
_entity_poly.entity_id
_entity_poly.type
_entity_poly.pdbx_seq_one_letter_code
_entity_poly.pdbx_strand_id
1 'polypeptide(L)'
;MADLKTNLLGFTMNSPIIGASGTVGYGVEYEELADFAKIGGISGKGLTLHGQYGNKGERLWETPSGLINSIGLQNPGVQHFIDVELGEMLELKQKYGTVAIANLGGHSEEEYVEGAAMLSDSAVDIVELNISCPNVKVGGMAYGVKAEAAGEVVRMVRDACKKPLMVKLSPQAENIPEMCKAVEAAGADAISLTNTFQACAIDLEKRRPVFNNTFAGLSGPAIRPIALRMVW
;
A
#
# COMPACT_ATOMS: atom_id res chain seq x y z
N MET A 1 12.64 -1.93 -29.99
CA MET A 1 11.79 -2.09 -28.79
C MET A 1 11.30 -0.71 -28.38
N ALA A 2 10.06 -0.59 -27.90
CA ALA A 2 9.57 0.68 -27.37
C ALA A 2 10.37 1.06 -26.11
N ASP A 3 10.67 2.35 -25.95
CA ASP A 3 11.22 2.87 -24.71
C ASP A 3 10.06 2.95 -23.69
N LEU A 4 10.18 2.23 -22.57
CA LEU A 4 9.18 2.20 -21.50
C LEU A 4 9.55 3.10 -20.34
N LYS A 5 10.67 3.84 -20.44
CA LYS A 5 11.07 4.75 -19.37
C LYS A 5 10.00 5.78 -19.09
N THR A 6 9.77 6.04 -17.83
CA THR A 6 8.80 7.04 -17.36
C THR A 6 9.35 7.78 -16.14
N ASN A 7 8.70 8.86 -15.75
CA ASN A 7 9.04 9.62 -14.56
C ASN A 7 7.88 9.57 -13.56
N LEU A 8 8.20 9.31 -12.30
CA LEU A 8 7.28 9.40 -11.18
C LEU A 8 7.92 10.26 -10.09
N LEU A 9 7.32 11.42 -9.79
CA LEU A 9 7.75 12.31 -8.70
C LEU A 9 9.25 12.66 -8.73
N GLY A 10 9.79 12.86 -9.93
CA GLY A 10 11.21 13.18 -10.14
C GLY A 10 12.13 11.98 -10.30
N PHE A 11 11.66 10.77 -10.05
CA PHE A 11 12.44 9.53 -10.26
C PHE A 11 12.23 8.97 -11.65
N THR A 12 13.30 8.70 -12.37
CA THR A 12 13.25 8.00 -13.64
C THR A 12 13.14 6.50 -13.40
N MET A 13 12.08 5.90 -13.88
CA MET A 13 11.80 4.47 -13.81
C MET A 13 12.07 3.80 -15.17
N ASN A 14 12.57 2.58 -15.17
CA ASN A 14 12.81 1.79 -16.40
C ASN A 14 11.51 1.40 -17.12
N SER A 15 10.39 1.34 -16.38
CA SER A 15 9.06 1.10 -16.92
C SER A 15 7.99 1.69 -15.99
N PRO A 16 6.74 1.83 -16.44
CA PRO A 16 5.65 2.29 -15.58
C PRO A 16 5.14 1.23 -14.59
N ILE A 17 5.76 0.05 -14.55
CA ILE A 17 5.31 -1.06 -13.70
C ILE A 17 5.88 -0.89 -12.30
N ILE A 18 5.00 -0.88 -11.31
CA ILE A 18 5.34 -0.85 -9.87
C ILE A 18 4.74 -2.10 -9.21
N GLY A 19 5.58 -2.87 -8.51
CA GLY A 19 5.12 -3.94 -7.62
C GLY A 19 4.33 -3.33 -6.46
N ALA A 20 3.04 -3.66 -6.34
CA ALA A 20 2.16 -3.08 -5.33
C ALA A 20 2.45 -3.66 -3.93
N SER A 21 2.27 -2.84 -2.90
CA SER A 21 2.44 -3.25 -1.51
C SER A 21 1.61 -4.50 -1.15
N GLY A 22 2.28 -5.47 -0.53
CA GLY A 22 1.69 -6.75 -0.13
C GLY A 22 1.60 -7.79 -1.25
N THR A 23 2.19 -7.55 -2.44
CA THR A 23 2.18 -8.49 -3.56
C THR A 23 3.57 -9.04 -3.91
N VAL A 24 4.62 -8.30 -3.59
CA VAL A 24 6.01 -8.62 -3.99
C VAL A 24 7.01 -8.56 -2.81
N GLY A 25 6.54 -8.65 -1.58
CA GLY A 25 7.39 -8.54 -0.40
C GLY A 25 8.17 -7.22 -0.39
N TYR A 26 9.49 -7.31 -0.30
CA TYR A 26 10.42 -6.19 -0.50
C TYR A 26 11.17 -6.28 -1.83
N GLY A 27 10.82 -7.25 -2.66
CA GLY A 27 11.32 -7.44 -4.03
C GLY A 27 12.34 -8.55 -4.15
N VAL A 28 13.28 -8.68 -3.22
CA VAL A 28 14.37 -9.67 -3.28
C VAL A 28 13.86 -11.10 -3.38
N GLU A 29 12.72 -11.40 -2.77
CA GLU A 29 12.09 -12.72 -2.82
C GLU A 29 11.66 -13.13 -4.24
N TYR A 30 11.56 -12.17 -5.15
CA TYR A 30 11.13 -12.38 -6.53
C TYR A 30 12.24 -12.11 -7.55
N GLU A 31 13.46 -11.77 -7.12
CA GLU A 31 14.56 -11.39 -8.02
C GLU A 31 14.88 -12.47 -9.06
N GLU A 32 14.85 -13.74 -8.65
CA GLU A 32 15.09 -14.87 -9.56
C GLU A 32 13.87 -15.24 -10.44
N LEU A 33 12.68 -14.73 -10.08
CA LEU A 33 11.41 -15.09 -10.72
C LEU A 33 10.94 -14.05 -11.74
N ALA A 34 11.45 -12.83 -11.67
CA ALA A 34 11.01 -11.71 -12.50
C ALA A 34 12.20 -10.94 -13.07
N ASP A 35 12.02 -10.37 -14.27
CA ASP A 35 13.00 -9.48 -14.89
C ASP A 35 12.91 -8.08 -14.28
N PHE A 36 13.66 -7.86 -13.20
CA PHE A 36 13.66 -6.58 -12.47
C PHE A 36 14.16 -5.39 -13.28
N ALA A 37 14.90 -5.61 -14.36
CA ALA A 37 15.24 -4.53 -15.30
C ALA A 37 14.00 -3.91 -15.97
N LYS A 38 12.85 -4.61 -15.94
CA LYS A 38 11.56 -4.14 -16.46
C LYS A 38 10.59 -3.67 -15.38
N ILE A 39 11.00 -3.65 -14.14
CA ILE A 39 10.20 -3.15 -13.01
C ILE A 39 10.70 -1.76 -12.64
N GLY A 40 9.81 -0.77 -12.70
CA GLY A 40 10.16 0.62 -12.42
C GLY A 40 10.27 0.95 -10.94
N GLY A 41 9.50 0.28 -10.09
CA GLY A 41 9.51 0.51 -8.64
C GLY A 41 8.89 -0.63 -7.85
N ILE A 42 9.13 -0.62 -6.55
CA ILE A 42 8.57 -1.58 -5.60
C ILE A 42 8.01 -0.80 -4.42
N SER A 43 6.71 -0.95 -4.18
CA SER A 43 6.10 -0.56 -2.93
C SER A 43 6.18 -1.75 -1.97
N GLY A 44 7.06 -1.64 -0.98
CA GLY A 44 7.31 -2.71 -0.01
C GLY A 44 6.09 -3.08 0.82
N LYS A 45 6.22 -4.08 1.66
CA LYS A 45 5.15 -4.50 2.57
C LYS A 45 4.67 -3.33 3.43
N GLY A 46 3.34 -3.19 3.58
CA GLY A 46 2.76 -2.14 4.41
C GLY A 46 3.23 -2.23 5.86
N LEU A 47 3.75 -1.13 6.37
CA LEU A 47 4.35 -0.96 7.69
C LEU A 47 3.39 -0.27 8.63
N THR A 48 3.48 -0.57 9.91
CA THR A 48 2.95 0.23 11.01
C THR A 48 4.11 0.73 11.87
N LEU A 49 3.93 1.74 12.67
CA LEU A 49 5.00 2.28 13.53
C LEU A 49 5.67 1.16 14.33
N HIS A 50 4.84 0.35 14.99
CA HIS A 50 5.25 -0.87 15.68
C HIS A 50 4.88 -2.09 14.85
N GLY A 51 5.72 -3.13 14.88
CA GLY A 51 5.43 -4.39 14.18
C GLY A 51 4.19 -5.10 14.70
N GLN A 52 3.54 -5.89 13.83
CA GLN A 52 2.39 -6.68 14.24
C GLN A 52 2.32 -8.04 13.53
N TYR A 53 1.75 -9.02 14.22
CA TYR A 53 1.66 -10.41 13.73
C TYR A 53 0.55 -10.66 12.70
N GLY A 54 -0.37 -9.71 12.53
CA GLY A 54 -1.53 -9.88 11.66
C GLY A 54 -2.65 -10.73 12.27
N ASN A 55 -3.60 -11.14 11.43
CA ASN A 55 -4.78 -11.89 11.84
C ASN A 55 -4.48 -13.36 12.11
N LYS A 56 -5.26 -13.97 13.01
CA LYS A 56 -5.24 -15.40 13.28
C LYS A 56 -6.24 -16.16 12.40
N GLY A 57 -6.00 -17.45 12.23
CA GLY A 57 -6.85 -18.35 11.45
C GLY A 57 -6.50 -18.35 9.97
N GLU A 58 -7.48 -18.68 9.13
CA GLU A 58 -7.33 -18.65 7.67
C GLU A 58 -7.09 -17.23 7.19
N ARG A 59 -6.10 -17.01 6.33
CA ARG A 59 -5.72 -15.67 5.89
C ARG A 59 -5.77 -15.49 4.38
N LEU A 60 -5.91 -16.57 3.61
CA LEU A 60 -6.00 -16.57 2.15
C LEU A 60 -7.13 -17.48 1.70
N TRP A 61 -7.85 -17.06 0.66
CA TRP A 61 -8.87 -17.88 0.02
C TRP A 61 -8.94 -17.57 -1.46
N GLU A 62 -8.76 -18.59 -2.29
CA GLU A 62 -8.84 -18.44 -3.73
C GLU A 62 -10.31 -18.29 -4.19
N THR A 63 -10.50 -17.52 -5.25
CA THR A 63 -11.75 -17.37 -5.96
C THR A 63 -11.51 -17.66 -7.45
N PRO A 64 -12.56 -17.91 -8.27
CA PRO A 64 -12.37 -18.18 -9.70
C PRO A 64 -11.59 -17.11 -10.47
N SER A 65 -11.54 -15.86 -9.98
CA SER A 65 -10.89 -14.73 -10.67
C SER A 65 -10.13 -13.81 -9.74
N GLY A 66 -9.67 -14.31 -8.59
CA GLY A 66 -8.92 -13.48 -7.65
C GLY A 66 -8.60 -14.20 -6.35
N LEU A 67 -8.09 -13.42 -5.41
CA LEU A 67 -7.69 -13.88 -4.09
C LEU A 67 -8.32 -12.99 -3.02
N ILE A 68 -8.93 -13.61 -2.03
CA ILE A 68 -9.38 -12.91 -0.83
C ILE A 68 -8.33 -13.08 0.25
N ASN A 69 -7.91 -11.98 0.89
CA ASN A 69 -6.91 -12.03 1.96
C ASN A 69 -7.39 -11.34 3.23
N SER A 70 -7.01 -11.91 4.36
CA SER A 70 -7.18 -11.37 5.71
C SER A 70 -5.84 -11.39 6.46
N ILE A 71 -4.82 -10.80 5.87
CA ILE A 71 -3.45 -10.81 6.43
C ILE A 71 -3.38 -10.00 7.74
N GLY A 72 -4.10 -8.86 7.82
CA GLY A 72 -4.11 -8.02 8.99
C GLY A 72 -2.82 -7.23 9.20
N LEU A 73 -2.22 -6.69 8.12
CA LEU A 73 -1.00 -5.87 8.15
C LEU A 73 0.17 -6.52 8.91
N GLN A 74 0.38 -7.83 8.78
CA GLN A 74 1.59 -8.44 9.34
C GLN A 74 2.83 -7.72 8.77
N ASN A 75 3.65 -7.15 9.66
CA ASN A 75 4.84 -6.40 9.28
C ASN A 75 5.81 -6.26 10.46
N PRO A 76 7.09 -5.97 10.22
CA PRO A 76 8.10 -5.88 11.28
C PRO A 76 8.10 -4.54 12.04
N GLY A 77 7.42 -3.52 11.54
CA GLY A 77 7.47 -2.13 12.02
C GLY A 77 8.47 -1.27 11.25
N VAL A 78 8.27 0.06 11.34
CA VAL A 78 9.05 1.04 10.57
C VAL A 78 10.54 0.97 10.92
N GLN A 79 10.91 0.90 12.20
CA GLN A 79 12.32 0.87 12.60
C GLN A 79 13.03 -0.36 12.05
N HIS A 80 12.44 -1.55 12.21
CA HIS A 80 13.05 -2.79 11.69
C HIS A 80 13.19 -2.76 10.17
N PHE A 81 12.17 -2.24 9.47
CA PHE A 81 12.26 -2.07 8.02
C PHE A 81 13.45 -1.19 7.62
N ILE A 82 13.68 -0.07 8.31
CA ILE A 82 14.81 0.84 8.01
C ILE A 82 16.14 0.14 8.26
N ASP A 83 16.23 -0.65 9.33
CA ASP A 83 17.49 -1.28 9.75
C ASP A 83 17.85 -2.53 8.93
N VAL A 84 16.86 -3.21 8.34
CA VAL A 84 17.03 -4.52 7.69
C VAL A 84 16.54 -4.51 6.24
N GLU A 85 15.22 -4.51 6.00
CA GLU A 85 14.66 -4.78 4.67
C GLU A 85 14.90 -3.64 3.67
N LEU A 86 15.05 -2.40 4.14
CA LEU A 86 15.36 -1.28 3.25
C LEU A 86 16.69 -1.47 2.55
N GLY A 87 17.68 -2.08 3.22
CA GLY A 87 18.97 -2.42 2.60
C GLY A 87 18.80 -3.27 1.35
N GLU A 88 17.97 -4.31 1.41
CA GLU A 88 17.66 -5.19 0.29
C GLU A 88 16.99 -4.46 -0.88
N MET A 89 16.02 -3.57 -0.58
CA MET A 89 15.40 -2.73 -1.63
C MET A 89 16.39 -1.78 -2.29
N LEU A 90 17.36 -1.25 -1.53
CA LEU A 90 18.41 -0.37 -2.05
C LEU A 90 19.43 -1.12 -2.91
N GLU A 91 19.71 -2.40 -2.62
CA GLU A 91 20.51 -3.27 -3.49
C GLU A 91 19.81 -3.49 -4.85
N LEU A 92 18.52 -3.78 -4.86
CA LEU A 92 17.72 -3.87 -6.10
C LEU A 92 17.72 -2.54 -6.87
N LYS A 93 17.60 -1.41 -6.16
CA LYS A 93 17.73 -0.09 -6.76
C LYS A 93 19.09 0.13 -7.40
N GLN A 94 20.18 -0.21 -6.74
CA GLN A 94 21.53 -0.10 -7.28
C GLN A 94 21.74 -0.98 -8.51
N LYS A 95 21.20 -2.20 -8.49
CA LYS A 95 21.38 -3.20 -9.55
C LYS A 95 20.51 -2.95 -10.77
N TYR A 96 19.27 -2.53 -10.58
CA TYR A 96 18.25 -2.46 -11.62
C TYR A 96 17.64 -1.07 -11.82
N GLY A 97 17.89 -0.10 -10.93
CA GLY A 97 17.30 1.24 -11.00
C GLY A 97 15.84 1.28 -10.53
N THR A 98 15.37 0.31 -9.75
CA THR A 98 14.01 0.29 -9.20
C THR A 98 13.84 1.39 -8.15
N VAL A 99 12.70 2.09 -8.16
CA VAL A 99 12.35 3.08 -7.14
C VAL A 99 11.87 2.37 -5.87
N ALA A 100 12.46 2.72 -4.72
CA ALA A 100 12.12 2.15 -3.42
C ALA A 100 10.99 2.97 -2.76
N ILE A 101 9.81 2.36 -2.62
CA ILE A 101 8.61 2.99 -2.06
C ILE A 101 8.28 2.30 -0.74
N ALA A 102 8.20 3.07 0.36
CA ALA A 102 7.76 2.54 1.64
C ALA A 102 6.26 2.78 1.82
N ASN A 103 5.49 1.72 2.03
CA ASN A 103 4.06 1.81 2.30
C ASN A 103 3.82 1.91 3.81
N LEU A 104 3.20 3.00 4.26
CA LEU A 104 2.96 3.29 5.67
C LEU A 104 1.47 3.26 5.98
N GLY A 105 1.07 2.39 6.89
CA GLY A 105 -0.22 2.39 7.57
C GLY A 105 -0.08 2.82 9.03
N GLY A 106 -1.18 2.96 9.74
CA GLY A 106 -1.19 3.31 11.17
C GLY A 106 -2.54 3.05 11.82
N HIS A 107 -2.57 3.08 13.15
CA HIS A 107 -3.77 2.88 13.97
C HIS A 107 -4.24 4.20 14.60
N SER A 108 -3.39 5.22 14.60
CA SER A 108 -3.69 6.57 15.08
C SER A 108 -2.94 7.61 14.24
N GLU A 109 -3.30 8.87 14.41
CA GLU A 109 -2.65 10.01 13.76
C GLU A 109 -1.18 10.11 14.16
N GLU A 110 -0.88 9.89 15.44
CA GLU A 110 0.47 9.89 15.98
C GLU A 110 1.34 8.83 15.31
N GLU A 111 0.83 7.60 15.14
CA GLU A 111 1.56 6.52 14.45
C GLU A 111 1.86 6.87 12.99
N TYR A 112 0.92 7.49 12.28
CA TYR A 112 1.14 7.95 10.91
C TYR A 112 2.22 9.03 10.85
N VAL A 113 2.15 10.03 11.75
CA VAL A 113 3.09 11.16 11.77
C VAL A 113 4.50 10.70 12.15
N GLU A 114 4.63 9.91 13.21
CA GLU A 114 5.92 9.40 13.68
C GLU A 114 6.55 8.45 12.65
N GLY A 115 5.77 7.49 12.13
CA GLY A 115 6.24 6.58 11.09
C GLY A 115 6.68 7.32 9.81
N ALA A 116 5.93 8.35 9.40
CA ALA A 116 6.29 9.17 8.24
C ALA A 116 7.57 10.00 8.48
N ALA A 117 7.77 10.54 9.68
CA ALA A 117 9.00 11.24 10.04
C ALA A 117 10.22 10.31 9.94
N MET A 118 10.14 9.10 10.51
CA MET A 118 11.20 8.11 10.44
C MET A 118 11.53 7.72 9.00
N LEU A 119 10.51 7.46 8.18
CA LEU A 119 10.70 7.13 6.76
C LEU A 119 11.24 8.33 5.96
N SER A 120 10.86 9.55 6.33
CA SER A 120 11.38 10.78 5.72
C SER A 120 12.89 10.92 5.90
N ASP A 121 13.41 10.52 7.03
CA ASP A 121 14.85 10.58 7.34
C ASP A 121 15.62 9.35 6.81
N SER A 122 14.93 8.33 6.31
CA SER A 122 15.52 7.12 5.75
C SER A 122 15.95 7.28 4.28
N ALA A 123 16.49 6.21 3.69
CA ALA A 123 16.94 6.19 2.30
C ALA A 123 15.82 5.79 1.29
N VAL A 124 14.56 5.67 1.68
CA VAL A 124 13.45 5.43 0.74
C VAL A 124 13.31 6.60 -0.25
N ASP A 125 12.81 6.34 -1.44
CA ASP A 125 12.57 7.38 -2.45
C ASP A 125 11.23 8.08 -2.25
N ILE A 126 10.18 7.31 -2.00
CA ILE A 126 8.78 7.76 -1.90
C ILE A 126 8.15 7.12 -0.67
N VAL A 127 7.34 7.88 0.04
CA VAL A 127 6.44 7.34 1.08
C VAL A 127 5.04 7.20 0.49
N GLU A 128 4.49 5.98 0.50
CA GLU A 128 3.10 5.70 0.13
C GLU A 128 2.25 5.59 1.40
N LEU A 129 1.50 6.64 1.69
CA LEU A 129 0.60 6.68 2.85
C LEU A 129 -0.65 5.86 2.58
N ASN A 130 -0.84 4.77 3.30
CA ASN A 130 -1.98 3.86 3.17
C ASN A 130 -3.07 4.23 4.18
N ILE A 131 -4.01 5.08 3.77
CA ILE A 131 -5.17 5.48 4.59
C ILE A 131 -6.36 4.52 4.45
N SER A 132 -6.19 3.41 3.74
CA SER A 132 -7.27 2.53 3.27
C SER A 132 -7.30 1.16 3.95
N CYS A 133 -6.65 0.96 5.10
CA CYS A 133 -6.60 -0.35 5.75
C CYS A 133 -7.97 -0.73 6.33
N PRO A 134 -8.71 -1.72 5.76
CA PRO A 134 -10.05 -2.10 6.21
C PRO A 134 -10.03 -2.89 7.52
N ASN A 135 -8.87 -3.39 7.95
CA ASN A 135 -8.74 -4.32 9.07
C ASN A 135 -8.34 -3.65 10.39
N VAL A 136 -8.29 -2.32 10.43
CA VAL A 136 -7.94 -1.54 11.61
C VAL A 136 -9.20 -0.89 12.15
N LYS A 137 -9.62 -1.28 13.36
CA LYS A 137 -10.87 -0.81 13.98
C LYS A 137 -10.85 0.65 14.44
N VAL A 138 -9.69 1.29 14.46
CA VAL A 138 -9.50 2.69 14.86
C VAL A 138 -8.58 3.34 13.84
N GLY A 139 -8.93 4.45 13.27
CA GLY A 139 -8.08 5.24 12.37
C GLY A 139 -8.21 4.89 10.88
N GLY A 140 -7.61 3.80 10.40
CA GLY A 140 -7.42 3.56 8.95
C GLY A 140 -8.69 3.54 8.09
N MET A 141 -9.82 3.05 8.58
CA MET A 141 -11.06 3.02 7.79
C MET A 141 -11.79 4.37 7.78
N ALA A 142 -11.71 5.13 8.85
CA ALA A 142 -12.32 6.47 8.91
C ALA A 142 -11.66 7.42 7.90
N TYR A 143 -10.34 7.40 7.82
CA TYR A 143 -9.58 8.24 6.88
C TYR A 143 -9.78 7.82 5.42
N GLY A 144 -9.98 6.55 5.15
CA GLY A 144 -10.20 6.02 3.79
C GLY A 144 -11.62 6.19 3.26
N VAL A 145 -12.58 6.65 4.07
CA VAL A 145 -14.00 6.76 3.70
C VAL A 145 -14.40 8.20 3.39
N LYS A 146 -14.05 9.15 4.25
CA LYS A 146 -14.45 10.56 4.14
C LYS A 146 -13.30 11.45 3.70
N ALA A 147 -13.56 12.31 2.74
CA ALA A 147 -12.56 13.22 2.15
C ALA A 147 -11.96 14.19 3.18
N GLU A 148 -12.77 14.72 4.11
CA GLU A 148 -12.31 15.62 5.17
C GLU A 148 -11.27 14.95 6.08
N ALA A 149 -11.60 13.76 6.60
CA ALA A 149 -10.70 13.02 7.47
C ALA A 149 -9.41 12.59 6.75
N ALA A 150 -9.51 12.23 5.47
CA ALA A 150 -8.34 11.93 4.64
C ALA A 150 -7.43 13.16 4.50
N GLY A 151 -8.01 14.34 4.21
CA GLY A 151 -7.27 15.59 4.10
C GLY A 151 -6.57 15.98 5.41
N GLU A 152 -7.18 15.74 6.56
CA GLU A 152 -6.59 16.04 7.87
C GLU A 152 -5.35 15.17 8.14
N VAL A 153 -5.46 13.84 8.01
CA VAL A 153 -4.32 12.96 8.25
C VAL A 153 -3.19 13.17 7.24
N VAL A 154 -3.52 13.43 5.97
CA VAL A 154 -2.50 13.72 4.94
C VAL A 154 -1.75 15.01 5.25
N ARG A 155 -2.43 16.06 5.72
CA ARG A 155 -1.77 17.31 6.11
C ARG A 155 -0.80 17.11 7.27
N MET A 156 -1.21 16.40 8.32
CA MET A 156 -0.34 16.10 9.46
C MET A 156 0.89 15.29 9.04
N VAL A 157 0.69 14.30 8.19
CA VAL A 157 1.78 13.49 7.64
C VAL A 157 2.69 14.31 6.74
N ARG A 158 2.14 15.22 5.91
CA ARG A 158 2.92 16.10 5.03
C ARG A 158 3.86 17.00 5.83
N ASP A 159 3.41 17.54 6.96
CA ASP A 159 4.24 18.38 7.81
C ASP A 159 5.45 17.63 8.37
N ALA A 160 5.33 16.33 8.62
CA ALA A 160 6.40 15.48 9.14
C ALA A 160 7.27 14.83 8.03
N CYS A 161 6.73 14.66 6.82
CA CYS A 161 7.39 13.96 5.71
C CYS A 161 7.90 14.96 4.66
N LYS A 162 9.21 15.00 4.42
CA LYS A 162 9.85 15.86 3.40
C LYS A 162 10.03 15.16 2.05
N LYS A 163 9.83 13.84 2.01
CA LYS A 163 9.93 13.05 0.78
C LYS A 163 8.68 13.19 -0.08
N PRO A 164 8.74 12.83 -1.37
CA PRO A 164 7.54 12.68 -2.17
C PRO A 164 6.53 11.77 -1.47
N LEU A 165 5.29 12.28 -1.34
CA LEU A 165 4.21 11.63 -0.62
C LEU A 165 3.13 11.17 -1.60
N MET A 166 2.98 9.87 -1.76
CA MET A 166 1.89 9.24 -2.49
C MET A 166 0.82 8.77 -1.52
N VAL A 167 -0.45 8.99 -1.82
CA VAL A 167 -1.56 8.58 -0.95
C VAL A 167 -2.34 7.45 -1.60
N LYS A 168 -2.41 6.29 -0.93
CA LYS A 168 -3.16 5.12 -1.38
C LYS A 168 -4.58 5.13 -0.85
N LEU A 169 -5.53 5.26 -1.76
CA LEU A 169 -6.95 5.39 -1.45
C LEU A 169 -7.67 4.04 -1.33
N SER A 170 -8.72 4.05 -0.52
CA SER A 170 -9.66 2.95 -0.37
C SER A 170 -10.65 2.90 -1.54
N PRO A 171 -11.02 1.71 -2.05
CA PRO A 171 -12.14 1.60 -2.96
C PRO A 171 -13.49 1.86 -2.28
N GLN A 172 -13.53 1.99 -0.97
CA GLN A 172 -14.71 2.24 -0.14
C GLN A 172 -14.93 3.73 0.15
N ALA A 173 -14.11 4.62 -0.43
CA ALA A 173 -14.34 6.05 -0.32
C ALA A 173 -15.73 6.43 -0.85
N GLU A 174 -16.44 7.28 -0.12
CA GLU A 174 -17.80 7.73 -0.50
C GLU A 174 -17.81 8.42 -1.86
N ASN A 175 -16.78 9.22 -2.13
CA ASN A 175 -16.61 9.93 -3.39
C ASN A 175 -15.12 10.00 -3.74
N ILE A 176 -14.66 9.22 -4.72
CA ILE A 176 -13.26 9.18 -5.14
C ILE A 176 -12.74 10.53 -5.66
N PRO A 177 -13.43 11.26 -6.56
CA PRO A 177 -13.00 12.58 -7.00
C PRO A 177 -12.83 13.60 -5.87
N GLU A 178 -13.73 13.62 -4.91
CA GLU A 178 -13.61 14.51 -3.74
C GLU A 178 -12.46 14.10 -2.83
N MET A 179 -12.29 12.80 -2.62
CA MET A 179 -11.16 12.25 -1.86
C MET A 179 -9.83 12.65 -2.51
N CYS A 180 -9.69 12.49 -3.83
CA CYS A 180 -8.49 12.89 -4.57
C CYS A 180 -8.17 14.38 -4.39
N LYS A 181 -9.18 15.26 -4.54
CA LYS A 181 -9.01 16.70 -4.35
C LYS A 181 -8.61 17.05 -2.92
N ALA A 182 -9.20 16.39 -1.93
CA ALA A 182 -8.90 16.64 -0.52
C ALA A 182 -7.45 16.26 -0.17
N VAL A 183 -6.98 15.09 -0.60
CA VAL A 183 -5.60 14.66 -0.32
C VAL A 183 -4.57 15.45 -1.11
N GLU A 184 -4.87 15.84 -2.36
CA GLU A 184 -4.03 16.74 -3.16
C GLU A 184 -3.90 18.12 -2.48
N ALA A 185 -5.01 18.73 -2.08
CA ALA A 185 -5.02 20.00 -1.36
C ALA A 185 -4.32 19.94 0.01
N ALA A 186 -4.22 18.75 0.61
CA ALA A 186 -3.51 18.49 1.85
C ALA A 186 -2.00 18.24 1.66
N GLY A 187 -1.50 18.18 0.42
CA GLY A 187 -0.08 18.08 0.10
C GLY A 187 0.40 16.71 -0.37
N ALA A 188 -0.50 15.86 -0.85
CA ALA A 188 -0.11 14.66 -1.59
C ALA A 188 0.50 15.04 -2.94
N ASP A 189 1.65 14.45 -3.29
CA ASP A 189 2.33 14.64 -4.57
C ASP A 189 1.83 13.66 -5.63
N ALA A 190 1.25 12.54 -5.22
CA ALA A 190 0.63 11.54 -6.09
C ALA A 190 -0.47 10.76 -5.36
N ILE A 191 -1.29 10.07 -6.14
CA ILE A 191 -2.38 9.22 -5.63
C ILE A 191 -2.22 7.83 -6.24
N SER A 192 -2.36 6.79 -5.41
CA SER A 192 -2.46 5.40 -5.88
C SER A 192 -3.86 4.84 -5.65
N LEU A 193 -4.39 4.16 -6.64
CA LEU A 193 -5.67 3.46 -6.65
C LEU A 193 -5.45 2.01 -7.13
N THR A 194 -5.91 1.05 -6.39
CA THR A 194 -6.73 1.12 -5.17
C THR A 194 -6.31 -0.01 -4.22
N ASN A 195 -6.68 0.07 -2.94
CA ASN A 195 -6.58 -1.08 -2.04
C ASN A 195 -7.61 -2.16 -2.44
N THR A 196 -7.60 -3.30 -1.74
CA THR A 196 -8.50 -4.43 -1.99
C THR A 196 -9.97 -4.10 -1.71
N PHE A 197 -10.88 -4.73 -2.47
CA PHE A 197 -12.32 -4.59 -2.27
C PHE A 197 -12.80 -5.52 -1.17
N GLN A 198 -13.74 -5.05 -0.35
CA GLN A 198 -14.31 -5.90 0.68
C GLN A 198 -15.12 -7.05 0.07
N ALA A 199 -14.84 -8.27 0.50
CA ALA A 199 -15.48 -9.50 0.04
C ALA A 199 -15.68 -10.48 1.20
N CYS A 200 -16.42 -11.55 0.94
CA CYS A 200 -16.69 -12.62 1.88
C CYS A 200 -16.54 -13.99 1.19
N ALA A 201 -16.05 -14.97 1.94
CA ALA A 201 -16.09 -16.38 1.53
C ALA A 201 -16.78 -17.20 2.63
N ILE A 202 -17.66 -18.11 2.22
CA ILE A 202 -18.42 -18.99 3.11
C ILE A 202 -17.98 -20.44 2.88
N ASP A 203 -17.57 -21.10 3.94
CA ASP A 203 -17.35 -22.54 3.97
C ASP A 203 -18.73 -23.22 4.08
N LEU A 204 -19.18 -23.84 2.99
CA LEU A 204 -20.51 -24.44 2.92
C LEU A 204 -20.64 -25.69 3.77
N GLU A 205 -19.54 -26.42 3.99
CA GLU A 205 -19.54 -27.63 4.82
C GLU A 205 -19.64 -27.25 6.29
N LYS A 206 -18.82 -26.27 6.72
CA LYS A 206 -18.82 -25.77 8.10
C LYS A 206 -19.92 -24.75 8.39
N ARG A 207 -20.62 -24.27 7.34
CA ARG A 207 -21.69 -23.26 7.41
C ARG A 207 -21.30 -22.01 8.18
N ARG A 208 -20.09 -21.50 7.92
CA ARG A 208 -19.54 -20.30 8.55
C ARG A 208 -18.63 -19.53 7.60
N PRO A 209 -18.34 -18.24 7.88
CA PRO A 209 -17.30 -17.52 7.15
C PRO A 209 -15.96 -18.25 7.23
N VAL A 210 -15.18 -18.19 6.14
CA VAL A 210 -13.83 -18.74 6.09
C VAL A 210 -12.91 -17.97 7.03
N PHE A 211 -13.00 -16.64 7.00
CA PHE A 211 -12.16 -15.76 7.81
C PHE A 211 -12.79 -15.44 9.17
N ASN A 212 -11.97 -15.35 10.20
CA ASN A 212 -12.42 -14.93 11.53
C ASN A 212 -13.05 -13.53 11.52
N ASN A 213 -12.58 -12.64 10.63
CA ASN A 213 -13.12 -11.28 10.46
C ASN A 213 -14.38 -11.21 9.58
N THR A 214 -14.90 -12.35 9.10
CA THR A 214 -16.02 -12.46 8.16
C THR A 214 -15.72 -11.85 6.80
N PHE A 215 -15.36 -10.57 6.75
CA PHE A 215 -15.01 -9.83 5.54
C PHE A 215 -13.51 -9.66 5.42
N ALA A 216 -13.01 -9.72 4.17
CA ALA A 216 -11.60 -9.62 3.85
C ALA A 216 -11.40 -8.97 2.48
N GLY A 217 -10.16 -8.70 2.09
CA GLY A 217 -9.86 -7.92 0.90
C GLY A 217 -9.75 -8.79 -0.36
N LEU A 218 -10.58 -8.54 -1.38
CA LEU A 218 -10.49 -9.16 -2.71
C LEU A 218 -9.52 -8.39 -3.60
N SER A 219 -8.63 -9.11 -4.25
CA SER A 219 -7.69 -8.62 -5.27
C SER A 219 -7.68 -9.55 -6.49
N GLY A 220 -6.93 -9.17 -7.54
CA GLY A 220 -6.74 -9.99 -8.73
C GLY A 220 -7.59 -9.57 -9.94
N PRO A 221 -7.71 -10.42 -10.98
CA PRO A 221 -8.38 -10.07 -12.23
C PRO A 221 -9.83 -9.59 -12.08
N ALA A 222 -10.55 -10.09 -11.07
CA ALA A 222 -11.95 -9.72 -10.81
C ALA A 222 -12.15 -8.21 -10.58
N ILE A 223 -11.19 -7.54 -9.94
CA ILE A 223 -11.32 -6.10 -9.63
C ILE A 223 -10.75 -5.17 -10.71
N ARG A 224 -9.99 -5.71 -11.69
CA ARG A 224 -9.30 -4.91 -12.70
C ARG A 224 -10.17 -3.88 -13.40
N PRO A 225 -11.36 -4.23 -13.97
CA PRO A 225 -12.21 -3.26 -14.67
C PRO A 225 -12.79 -2.20 -13.74
N ILE A 226 -13.02 -2.55 -12.46
CA ILE A 226 -13.55 -1.61 -11.46
C ILE A 226 -12.46 -0.64 -11.04
N ALA A 227 -11.26 -1.14 -10.75
CA ALA A 227 -10.10 -0.29 -10.40
C ALA A 227 -9.74 0.66 -11.54
N LEU A 228 -9.75 0.19 -12.80
CA LEU A 228 -9.50 1.04 -13.97
C LEU A 228 -10.54 2.17 -14.09
N ARG A 229 -11.83 1.87 -13.86
CA ARG A 229 -12.88 2.90 -13.83
C ARG A 229 -12.64 3.95 -12.72
N MET A 230 -12.12 3.53 -11.57
CA MET A 230 -11.83 4.45 -10.46
C MET A 230 -10.65 5.39 -10.76
N VAL A 231 -9.70 4.92 -11.54
CA VAL A 231 -8.56 5.76 -12.00
C VAL A 231 -9.00 6.76 -13.07
N TRP A 232 -9.91 6.35 -13.96
CA TRP A 232 -10.45 7.20 -15.04
C TRP A 232 -11.25 8.37 -14.50
#